data_01d899f99de1c38964919e5bc7260647
#
_entry.id   01d899f99de1c38964919e5bc7260647
#
_cell.length_a   1.000
_cell.length_b   1.000
_cell.length_c   1.000
_cell.angle_alpha   90.00
_cell.angle_beta   90.00
_cell.angle_gamma   90.00
#
_symmetry.space_group_name_H-M   'P 1'
#
loop_
_entity.id
_entity.type
_entity.pdbx_description
1 polymer ?
#
loop_
_entity_poly.entity_id
_entity_poly.type
_entity_poly.pdbx_seq_one_letter_code
_entity_poly.pdbx_strand_id
1 'polypeptide(L)'
;MIIPSIDLSNGKVVQLQQGKNKVIERDDPLQLAEQFSRFGEIAVIDIDAAKQQGENRDLIKQLCRRYDCRVGGGIRNVEQAEAFIQQGAVKIIVGTAAFTGVGVNEPFLSALAKRIGKNRIIIALDHIKGKVVTDGWQQETGIEFRQVIKQLEKYAGEFLFTCVEKEGMLQGTDLEAVGQLRSLSDIPVTVAGGVNSLEEVTRISAMNCHIQLGMALYQNIFSLEESFIASLDFNKGLLPTIVQDASGQVLMLAYSSRESLQKMFKSERGTYYSRSRKNIWVKGETSGNIQQFRKIRMDCDRDALLMTVSQKGVACHTESYSCFGDRQFRPETLQQIVKQRLQTAAPDSYTASLNQTALAGKIMEEAQELIEAETEAEVIWEAADLFYFMTVLLSRKNISFELVFRELDRRNKTKDKR
;
A
#
# COMPACT_ATOMS: atom_id res chain seq x y z
N MET A 1 0.85 7.42 9.03
CA MET A 1 0.98 7.00 7.60
C MET A 1 0.19 7.95 6.73
N ILE A 2 0.70 8.29 5.54
CA ILE A 2 -0.06 9.04 4.53
C ILE A 2 -0.74 8.02 3.61
N ILE A 3 -2.03 8.20 3.34
CA ILE A 3 -2.88 7.30 2.57
C ILE A 3 -3.52 8.10 1.44
N PRO A 4 -2.99 8.05 0.22
CA PRO A 4 -3.63 8.71 -0.90
C PRO A 4 -4.95 8.00 -1.28
N SER A 5 -5.98 8.78 -1.64
CA SER A 5 -7.30 8.28 -2.05
C SER A 5 -7.45 8.24 -3.56
N ILE A 6 -8.06 7.17 -4.05
CA ILE A 6 -8.53 6.98 -5.42
C ILE A 6 -10.04 6.77 -5.35
N ASP A 7 -10.79 7.80 -5.65
CA ASP A 7 -12.25 7.75 -5.68
C ASP A 7 -12.69 7.42 -7.11
N LEU A 8 -13.52 6.38 -7.27
CA LEU A 8 -13.89 5.84 -8.58
C LEU A 8 -15.34 6.16 -8.91
N SER A 9 -15.57 6.66 -10.13
CA SER A 9 -16.89 6.82 -10.73
C SER A 9 -16.82 6.56 -12.23
N ASN A 10 -17.66 5.70 -12.75
CA ASN A 10 -17.71 5.27 -14.16
C ASN A 10 -16.34 4.81 -14.71
N GLY A 11 -15.59 4.06 -13.92
CA GLY A 11 -14.27 3.54 -14.28
C GLY A 11 -13.14 4.58 -14.24
N LYS A 12 -13.41 5.82 -13.84
CA LYS A 12 -12.46 6.93 -13.78
C LYS A 12 -12.18 7.34 -12.36
N VAL A 13 -11.06 8.01 -12.16
CA VAL A 13 -10.73 8.67 -10.89
C VAL A 13 -11.43 10.02 -10.84
N VAL A 14 -12.12 10.30 -9.75
CA VAL A 14 -12.82 11.57 -9.54
C VAL A 14 -12.43 12.19 -8.21
N GLN A 15 -12.59 13.51 -8.11
CA GLN A 15 -12.60 14.21 -6.83
C GLN A 15 -13.85 15.06 -6.73
N LEU A 16 -14.54 14.93 -5.59
CA LEU A 16 -15.80 15.59 -5.33
C LEU A 16 -15.64 16.63 -4.20
N GLN A 17 -16.34 17.75 -4.31
CA GLN A 17 -16.55 18.67 -3.20
C GLN A 17 -17.81 18.25 -2.45
N GLN A 18 -17.67 18.01 -1.13
CA GLN A 18 -18.75 17.57 -0.24
C GLN A 18 -19.59 16.40 -0.82
N GLY A 19 -18.93 15.50 -1.56
CA GLY A 19 -19.58 14.34 -2.19
C GLY A 19 -20.53 14.66 -3.34
N LYS A 20 -20.70 15.93 -3.73
CA LYS A 20 -21.73 16.38 -4.70
C LYS A 20 -21.13 16.84 -6.02
N ASN A 21 -20.28 17.83 -6.00
CA ASN A 21 -19.78 18.48 -7.21
C ASN A 21 -18.48 17.84 -7.67
N LYS A 22 -18.48 17.26 -8.87
CA LYS A 22 -17.26 16.71 -9.48
C LYS A 22 -16.35 17.87 -9.94
N VAL A 23 -15.14 17.93 -9.40
CA VAL A 23 -14.13 18.96 -9.67
C VAL A 23 -13.01 18.41 -10.55
N ILE A 24 -12.63 17.14 -10.35
CA ILE A 24 -11.55 16.50 -11.08
C ILE A 24 -12.02 15.17 -11.64
N GLU A 25 -11.57 14.84 -12.85
CA GLU A 25 -11.74 13.55 -13.48
C GLU A 25 -10.44 13.15 -14.20
N ARG A 26 -10.02 11.89 -14.07
CA ARG A 26 -8.81 11.32 -14.70
C ARG A 26 -9.06 9.89 -15.16
N ASP A 27 -8.42 9.50 -16.25
CA ASP A 27 -8.58 8.18 -16.89
C ASP A 27 -7.46 7.18 -16.55
N ASP A 28 -6.59 7.49 -15.56
CA ASP A 28 -5.37 6.74 -15.27
C ASP A 28 -5.32 6.08 -13.85
N PRO A 29 -6.37 5.38 -13.38
CA PRO A 29 -6.43 4.84 -12.03
C PRO A 29 -5.29 3.87 -11.71
N LEU A 30 -4.83 3.04 -12.66
CA LEU A 30 -3.74 2.08 -12.46
C LEU A 30 -2.39 2.78 -12.33
N GLN A 31 -2.14 3.82 -13.13
CA GLN A 31 -0.90 4.59 -13.07
C GLN A 31 -0.81 5.38 -11.76
N LEU A 32 -1.90 5.99 -11.32
CA LEU A 32 -1.97 6.66 -10.02
C LEU A 32 -1.74 5.69 -8.87
N ALA A 33 -2.37 4.51 -8.91
CA ALA A 33 -2.18 3.50 -7.88
C ALA A 33 -0.72 3.02 -7.81
N GLU A 34 -0.02 2.87 -8.93
CA GLU A 34 1.40 2.55 -8.98
C GLU A 34 2.23 3.63 -8.27
N GLN A 35 1.99 4.89 -8.58
CA GLN A 35 2.68 6.01 -7.94
C GLN A 35 2.40 6.08 -6.43
N PHE A 36 1.14 5.98 -6.05
CA PHE A 36 0.70 6.09 -4.66
C PHE A 36 1.18 4.92 -3.79
N SER A 37 1.22 3.70 -4.33
CA SER A 37 1.65 2.49 -3.62
C SER A 37 3.12 2.52 -3.19
N ARG A 38 3.91 3.44 -3.73
CA ARG A 38 5.31 3.65 -3.34
C ARG A 38 5.45 4.09 -1.88
N PHE A 39 4.39 4.66 -1.30
CA PHE A 39 4.38 5.22 0.07
C PHE A 39 3.59 4.37 1.08
N GLY A 40 2.73 3.47 0.65
CA GLY A 40 1.95 2.66 1.60
C GLY A 40 0.66 2.11 1.02
N GLU A 41 -0.32 1.97 1.90
CA GLU A 41 -1.68 1.59 1.54
C GLU A 41 -2.36 2.72 0.77
N ILE A 42 -3.30 2.35 -0.11
CA ILE A 42 -4.11 3.28 -0.91
C ILE A 42 -5.57 3.12 -0.49
N ALA A 43 -6.28 4.23 -0.29
CA ALA A 43 -7.73 4.18 -0.15
C ALA A 43 -8.38 4.13 -1.55
N VAL A 44 -9.25 3.16 -1.80
CA VAL A 44 -10.00 3.03 -3.06
C VAL A 44 -11.48 3.06 -2.73
N ILE A 45 -12.17 4.13 -3.14
CA ILE A 45 -13.56 4.38 -2.78
C ILE A 45 -14.45 4.29 -4.03
N ASP A 46 -15.40 3.37 -4.02
CA ASP A 46 -16.40 3.24 -5.08
C ASP A 46 -17.55 4.23 -4.84
N ILE A 47 -17.48 5.39 -5.50
CA ILE A 47 -18.49 6.45 -5.38
C ILE A 47 -19.83 6.02 -5.98
N ASP A 48 -19.80 5.29 -7.10
CA ASP A 48 -21.02 4.81 -7.76
C ASP A 48 -21.77 3.81 -6.87
N ALA A 49 -21.04 2.87 -6.27
CA ALA A 49 -21.62 1.91 -5.33
C ALA A 49 -22.12 2.58 -4.03
N ALA A 50 -21.41 3.62 -3.54
CA ALA A 50 -21.85 4.39 -2.38
C ALA A 50 -23.19 5.10 -2.67
N LYS A 51 -23.36 5.66 -3.87
CA LYS A 51 -24.57 6.36 -4.34
C LYS A 51 -25.63 5.44 -4.92
N GLN A 52 -25.41 4.14 -5.01
CA GLN A 52 -26.31 3.15 -5.65
C GLN A 52 -26.58 3.45 -7.14
N GLN A 53 -25.57 3.97 -7.84
CA GLN A 53 -25.67 4.39 -9.25
C GLN A 53 -24.82 3.52 -10.19
N GLY A 54 -24.26 2.44 -9.69
CA GLY A 54 -23.37 1.53 -10.41
C GLY A 54 -22.30 0.92 -9.51
N GLU A 55 -21.26 0.37 -10.11
CA GLU A 55 -20.12 -0.21 -9.37
C GLU A 55 -18.87 -0.26 -10.23
N ASN A 56 -17.68 -0.24 -9.59
CA ASN A 56 -16.36 -0.32 -10.23
C ASN A 56 -15.59 -1.61 -9.84
N ARG A 57 -16.29 -2.70 -9.56
CA ARG A 57 -15.71 -3.94 -8.97
C ARG A 57 -14.53 -4.51 -9.72
N ASP A 58 -14.59 -4.57 -11.06
CA ASP A 58 -13.50 -5.17 -11.85
C ASP A 58 -12.22 -4.35 -11.77
N LEU A 59 -12.33 -3.02 -11.77
CA LEU A 59 -11.20 -2.11 -11.59
C LEU A 59 -10.62 -2.22 -10.18
N ILE A 60 -11.47 -2.23 -9.15
CA ILE A 60 -11.06 -2.42 -7.75
C ILE A 60 -10.32 -3.75 -7.58
N LYS A 61 -10.83 -4.83 -8.18
CA LYS A 61 -10.16 -6.14 -8.18
C LYS A 61 -8.78 -6.10 -8.84
N GLN A 62 -8.63 -5.36 -9.95
CA GLN A 62 -7.32 -5.18 -10.60
C GLN A 62 -6.34 -4.42 -9.70
N LEU A 63 -6.81 -3.37 -9.01
CA LEU A 63 -6.02 -2.60 -8.05
C LEU A 63 -5.60 -3.46 -6.85
N CYS A 64 -6.53 -4.15 -6.21
CA CYS A 64 -6.28 -4.98 -5.02
C CYS A 64 -5.33 -6.16 -5.28
N ARG A 65 -5.28 -6.68 -6.52
CA ARG A 65 -4.32 -7.73 -6.87
C ARG A 65 -2.87 -7.25 -6.93
N ARG A 66 -2.65 -5.97 -7.12
CA ARG A 66 -1.32 -5.37 -7.31
C ARG A 66 -0.85 -4.54 -6.13
N TYR A 67 -1.77 -3.90 -5.42
CA TYR A 67 -1.48 -2.89 -4.40
C TYR A 67 -2.22 -3.17 -3.10
N ASP A 68 -1.74 -2.63 -2.00
CA ASP A 68 -2.37 -2.73 -0.68
C ASP A 68 -3.52 -1.72 -0.60
N CYS A 69 -4.72 -2.16 -0.98
CA CYS A 69 -5.90 -1.31 -1.05
C CYS A 69 -6.80 -1.44 0.17
N ARG A 70 -7.21 -0.31 0.73
CA ARG A 70 -8.34 -0.16 1.65
C ARG A 70 -9.56 0.13 0.79
N VAL A 71 -10.55 -0.74 0.78
CA VAL A 71 -11.70 -0.60 -0.11
C VAL A 71 -12.92 -0.12 0.65
N GLY A 72 -13.55 0.94 0.15
CA GLY A 72 -14.79 1.50 0.65
C GLY A 72 -15.78 1.85 -0.47
N GLY A 73 -16.97 2.28 -0.06
CA GLY A 73 -18.05 2.63 -0.98
C GLY A 73 -19.03 1.48 -1.22
N GLY A 74 -20.28 1.67 -0.80
CA GLY A 74 -21.39 0.77 -1.08
C GLY A 74 -21.38 -0.59 -0.40
N ILE A 75 -20.52 -0.82 0.60
CA ILE A 75 -20.45 -2.10 1.33
C ILE A 75 -21.58 -2.15 2.37
N ARG A 76 -22.59 -2.99 2.11
CA ARG A 76 -23.83 -3.06 2.90
C ARG A 76 -24.09 -4.41 3.56
N ASN A 77 -23.37 -5.46 3.18
CA ASN A 77 -23.50 -6.79 3.74
C ASN A 77 -22.14 -7.48 3.89
N VAL A 78 -22.12 -8.58 4.64
CA VAL A 78 -20.91 -9.33 4.99
C VAL A 78 -20.29 -10.00 3.75
N GLU A 79 -21.12 -10.48 2.84
CA GLU A 79 -20.72 -11.18 1.63
C GLU A 79 -19.94 -10.26 0.69
N GLN A 80 -20.37 -9.00 0.53
CA GLN A 80 -19.65 -7.99 -0.25
C GLN A 80 -18.28 -7.68 0.35
N ALA A 81 -18.22 -7.49 1.67
CA ALA A 81 -16.96 -7.23 2.38
C ALA A 81 -15.99 -8.40 2.22
N GLU A 82 -16.47 -9.63 2.42
CA GLU A 82 -15.65 -10.84 2.23
C GLU A 82 -15.16 -10.97 0.78
N ALA A 83 -16.01 -10.70 -0.20
CA ALA A 83 -15.64 -10.76 -1.61
C ALA A 83 -14.46 -9.82 -1.94
N PHE A 84 -14.44 -8.59 -1.40
CA PHE A 84 -13.31 -7.68 -1.58
C PHE A 84 -12.03 -8.19 -0.91
N ILE A 85 -12.10 -8.74 0.31
CA ILE A 85 -10.95 -9.39 0.96
C ILE A 85 -10.45 -10.56 0.11
N GLN A 86 -11.35 -11.40 -0.42
CA GLN A 86 -11.00 -12.48 -1.33
C GLN A 86 -10.39 -12.00 -2.65
N GLN A 87 -10.70 -10.79 -3.09
CA GLN A 87 -10.12 -10.15 -4.26
C GLN A 87 -8.76 -9.50 -4.00
N GLY A 88 -8.32 -9.40 -2.74
CA GLY A 88 -7.00 -8.89 -2.34
C GLY A 88 -7.01 -7.57 -1.57
N ALA A 89 -8.16 -7.03 -1.23
CA ALA A 89 -8.23 -5.87 -0.34
C ALA A 89 -7.59 -6.18 1.02
N VAL A 90 -6.77 -5.27 1.54
CA VAL A 90 -6.14 -5.44 2.86
C VAL A 90 -7.07 -5.08 3.99
N LYS A 91 -7.94 -4.08 3.78
CA LYS A 91 -8.95 -3.61 4.74
C LYS A 91 -10.22 -3.19 4.01
N ILE A 92 -11.34 -3.21 4.72
CA ILE A 92 -12.66 -2.81 4.27
C ILE A 92 -13.12 -1.59 5.06
N ILE A 93 -13.59 -0.56 4.36
CA ILE A 93 -14.15 0.66 4.96
C ILE A 93 -15.68 0.56 4.92
N VAL A 94 -16.29 0.57 6.10
CA VAL A 94 -17.74 0.48 6.28
C VAL A 94 -18.25 1.78 6.91
N GLY A 95 -19.13 2.47 6.21
CA GLY A 95 -19.80 3.68 6.70
C GLY A 95 -21.24 3.38 7.12
N THR A 96 -22.22 3.71 6.27
CA THR A 96 -23.67 3.61 6.52
C THR A 96 -24.10 2.30 7.20
N ALA A 97 -23.61 1.15 6.74
CA ALA A 97 -24.01 -0.16 7.26
C ALA A 97 -23.58 -0.40 8.72
N ALA A 98 -22.61 0.36 9.23
CA ALA A 98 -22.20 0.30 10.65
C ALA A 98 -23.23 0.92 11.60
N PHE A 99 -24.21 1.65 11.08
CA PHE A 99 -25.20 2.38 11.86
C PHE A 99 -26.62 1.95 11.48
N THR A 100 -27.51 2.13 12.43
CA THR A 100 -28.98 2.10 12.24
C THR A 100 -29.51 3.53 12.38
N GLY A 101 -30.80 3.75 12.16
CA GLY A 101 -31.40 5.07 12.39
C GLY A 101 -31.30 5.59 13.84
N VAL A 102 -30.92 4.73 14.79
CA VAL A 102 -30.91 5.05 16.24
C VAL A 102 -29.62 4.69 16.97
N GLY A 103 -28.63 4.09 16.29
CA GLY A 103 -27.38 3.68 16.96
C GLY A 103 -26.48 2.80 16.10
N VAL A 104 -25.64 2.02 16.75
CA VAL A 104 -24.69 1.10 16.11
C VAL A 104 -25.39 -0.17 15.65
N ASN A 105 -25.10 -0.62 14.43
CA ASN A 105 -25.58 -1.89 13.87
C ASN A 105 -24.72 -3.07 14.36
N GLU A 106 -24.84 -3.40 15.66
CA GLU A 106 -24.03 -4.48 16.27
C GLU A 106 -24.20 -5.85 15.59
N PRO A 107 -25.42 -6.29 15.17
CA PRO A 107 -25.57 -7.56 14.49
C PRO A 107 -24.72 -7.67 13.22
N PHE A 108 -24.73 -6.62 12.39
CA PHE A 108 -23.92 -6.56 11.17
C PHE A 108 -22.42 -6.53 11.49
N LEU A 109 -21.99 -5.64 12.40
CA LEU A 109 -20.57 -5.49 12.75
C LEU A 109 -20.01 -6.75 13.43
N SER A 110 -20.78 -7.42 14.29
CA SER A 110 -20.39 -8.69 14.91
C SER A 110 -20.22 -9.79 13.86
N ALA A 111 -21.17 -9.94 12.93
CA ALA A 111 -21.10 -10.90 11.85
C ALA A 111 -19.89 -10.61 10.93
N LEU A 112 -19.66 -9.34 10.61
CA LEU A 112 -18.54 -8.89 9.78
C LEU A 112 -17.19 -9.19 10.47
N ALA A 113 -17.04 -8.82 11.75
CA ALA A 113 -15.82 -9.06 12.51
C ALA A 113 -15.51 -10.56 12.66
N LYS A 114 -16.55 -11.39 12.85
CA LYS A 114 -16.42 -12.84 12.87
C LYS A 114 -15.99 -13.38 11.48
N ARG A 115 -16.45 -12.79 10.39
CA ARG A 115 -16.21 -13.28 9.03
C ARG A 115 -14.83 -12.91 8.49
N ILE A 116 -14.40 -11.66 8.63
CA ILE A 116 -13.14 -11.17 8.04
C ILE A 116 -12.05 -10.78 9.05
N GLY A 117 -12.37 -10.80 10.35
CA GLY A 117 -11.49 -10.34 11.43
C GLY A 117 -11.54 -8.82 11.62
N LYS A 118 -11.65 -8.36 12.89
CA LYS A 118 -11.81 -6.94 13.22
C LYS A 118 -10.65 -6.06 12.71
N ASN A 119 -9.42 -6.60 12.65
CA ASN A 119 -8.23 -5.85 12.18
C ASN A 119 -8.31 -5.44 10.71
N ARG A 120 -9.24 -6.03 9.94
CA ARG A 120 -9.50 -5.69 8.55
C ARG A 120 -10.68 -4.75 8.36
N ILE A 121 -11.32 -4.32 9.45
CA ILE A 121 -12.49 -3.44 9.40
C ILE A 121 -12.07 -2.04 9.80
N ILE A 122 -12.33 -1.09 8.90
CA ILE A 122 -12.28 0.34 9.17
C ILE A 122 -13.73 0.82 9.25
N ILE A 123 -14.11 1.43 10.36
CA ILE A 123 -15.42 2.07 10.45
C ILE A 123 -15.27 3.55 10.12
N ALA A 124 -16.01 3.99 9.09
CA ALA A 124 -16.06 5.40 8.71
C ALA A 124 -16.99 6.15 9.67
N LEU A 125 -16.43 7.16 10.30
CA LEU A 125 -17.11 8.13 11.16
C LEU A 125 -17.16 9.46 10.41
N ASP A 126 -18.00 9.49 9.38
CA ASP A 126 -18.24 10.72 8.62
C ASP A 126 -19.17 11.60 9.47
N HIS A 127 -18.74 12.82 9.77
CA HIS A 127 -19.49 13.67 10.69
C HIS A 127 -19.68 15.11 10.15
N ILE A 128 -20.78 15.72 10.60
CA ILE A 128 -21.07 17.15 10.51
C ILE A 128 -21.29 17.65 11.95
N LYS A 129 -20.45 18.59 12.40
CA LYS A 129 -20.52 19.17 13.77
C LYS A 129 -20.58 18.10 14.86
N GLY A 130 -19.80 17.02 14.71
CA GLY A 130 -19.74 15.92 15.68
C GLY A 130 -20.85 14.87 15.58
N LYS A 131 -21.86 15.06 14.72
CA LYS A 131 -22.93 14.10 14.48
C LYS A 131 -22.61 13.24 13.26
N VAL A 132 -22.76 11.93 13.41
CA VAL A 132 -22.52 10.95 12.34
C VAL A 132 -23.54 11.14 11.20
N VAL A 133 -23.04 11.10 9.97
CA VAL A 133 -23.87 11.13 8.76
C VAL A 133 -23.70 9.85 7.96
N THR A 134 -24.74 9.46 7.23
CA THR A 134 -24.83 8.21 6.47
C THR A 134 -25.37 8.46 5.05
N ASP A 135 -25.55 7.39 4.27
CA ASP A 135 -26.11 7.40 2.92
C ASP A 135 -25.44 8.39 1.97
N GLY A 136 -24.09 8.30 1.89
CA GLY A 136 -23.30 9.22 1.08
C GLY A 136 -23.44 10.66 1.55
N TRP A 137 -23.51 10.84 2.89
CA TRP A 137 -23.62 12.13 3.59
C TRP A 137 -24.96 12.87 3.42
N GLN A 138 -26.01 12.15 3.02
CA GLN A 138 -27.33 12.73 2.79
C GLN A 138 -28.24 12.69 4.01
N GLN A 139 -27.94 11.78 4.96
CA GLN A 139 -28.77 11.57 6.15
C GLN A 139 -27.98 11.86 7.43
N GLU A 140 -28.46 12.79 8.26
CA GLU A 140 -27.99 12.98 9.62
C GLU A 140 -28.67 11.94 10.54
N THR A 141 -27.85 11.21 11.32
CA THR A 141 -28.37 10.16 12.21
C THR A 141 -28.76 10.68 13.58
N GLY A 142 -28.36 11.89 13.95
CA GLY A 142 -28.47 12.39 15.33
C GLY A 142 -27.48 11.76 16.32
N ILE A 143 -26.70 10.76 15.92
CA ILE A 143 -25.73 10.03 16.75
C ILE A 143 -24.47 10.87 16.89
N GLU A 144 -24.10 11.25 18.10
CA GLU A 144 -22.80 11.85 18.38
C GLU A 144 -21.70 10.80 18.34
N PHE A 145 -20.62 11.02 17.54
CA PHE A 145 -19.55 10.04 17.43
C PHE A 145 -18.96 9.66 18.80
N ARG A 146 -18.86 10.62 19.73
CA ARG A 146 -18.31 10.40 21.08
C ARG A 146 -19.05 9.33 21.88
N GLN A 147 -20.34 9.17 21.66
CA GLN A 147 -21.19 8.23 22.40
C GLN A 147 -20.99 6.79 21.93
N VAL A 148 -20.58 6.57 20.69
CA VAL A 148 -20.52 5.25 20.06
C VAL A 148 -19.11 4.68 19.91
N ILE A 149 -18.06 5.47 20.15
CA ILE A 149 -16.66 5.05 19.93
C ILE A 149 -16.31 3.76 20.68
N LYS A 150 -16.56 3.70 21.98
CA LYS A 150 -16.23 2.51 22.79
C LYS A 150 -17.02 1.26 22.40
N GLN A 151 -18.20 1.41 21.85
CA GLN A 151 -19.00 0.33 21.32
C GLN A 151 -18.42 -0.17 19.98
N LEU A 152 -18.05 0.74 19.09
CA LEU A 152 -17.49 0.44 17.78
C LEU A 152 -16.09 -0.19 17.85
N GLU A 153 -15.25 0.18 18.82
CA GLU A 153 -13.91 -0.42 19.03
C GLU A 153 -13.92 -1.95 19.17
N LYS A 154 -15.04 -2.53 19.59
CA LYS A 154 -15.18 -3.99 19.70
C LYS A 154 -15.08 -4.67 18.33
N TYR A 155 -15.47 -3.97 17.28
CA TYR A 155 -15.64 -4.51 15.92
C TYR A 155 -14.68 -3.95 14.90
N ALA A 156 -13.97 -2.86 15.19
CA ALA A 156 -13.06 -2.19 14.26
C ALA A 156 -11.58 -2.36 14.65
N GLY A 157 -10.71 -2.43 13.66
CA GLY A 157 -9.27 -2.31 13.84
C GLY A 157 -8.77 -0.88 13.59
N GLU A 158 -9.63 -0.01 13.05
CA GLU A 158 -9.28 1.37 12.73
C GLU A 158 -10.54 2.22 12.50
N PHE A 159 -10.46 3.52 12.79
CA PHE A 159 -11.50 4.48 12.40
C PHE A 159 -11.02 5.35 11.25
N LEU A 160 -11.89 5.59 10.26
CA LEU A 160 -11.75 6.66 9.27
C LEU A 160 -12.64 7.83 9.72
N PHE A 161 -12.04 8.94 10.08
CA PHE A 161 -12.72 10.11 10.62
C PHE A 161 -12.73 11.24 9.61
N THR A 162 -13.91 11.52 9.03
CA THR A 162 -14.07 12.48 7.96
C THR A 162 -14.89 13.70 8.41
N CYS A 163 -14.29 14.89 8.33
CA CYS A 163 -15.02 16.14 8.48
C CYS A 163 -15.70 16.50 7.16
N VAL A 164 -16.98 16.10 7.01
CA VAL A 164 -17.74 16.20 5.73
C VAL A 164 -17.93 17.65 5.28
N GLU A 165 -18.14 18.58 6.23
CA GLU A 165 -18.31 20.01 5.90
C GLU A 165 -17.09 20.60 5.18
N LYS A 166 -15.91 20.03 5.42
CA LYS A 166 -14.63 20.48 4.87
C LYS A 166 -14.11 19.61 3.73
N GLU A 167 -14.82 18.49 3.44
CA GLU A 167 -14.38 17.55 2.41
C GLU A 167 -14.33 18.21 1.02
N GLY A 168 -13.15 18.12 0.38
CA GLY A 168 -12.88 18.74 -0.91
C GLY A 168 -12.81 20.28 -0.92
N MET A 169 -12.96 20.94 0.24
CA MET A 169 -13.00 22.42 0.35
C MET A 169 -11.63 23.04 0.58
N LEU A 170 -10.62 22.25 0.97
CA LEU A 170 -9.27 22.74 1.30
C LEU A 170 -9.28 23.87 2.36
N GLN A 171 -10.10 23.71 3.41
CA GLN A 171 -10.27 24.70 4.49
C GLN A 171 -9.68 24.24 5.83
N GLY A 172 -8.84 23.22 5.80
CA GLY A 172 -8.33 22.54 6.98
C GLY A 172 -9.34 21.56 7.58
N THR A 173 -8.86 20.55 8.34
CA THR A 173 -9.72 19.60 9.05
C THR A 173 -10.11 20.15 10.44
N ASP A 174 -10.98 19.40 11.15
CA ASP A 174 -11.36 19.73 12.53
C ASP A 174 -10.40 19.06 13.52
N LEU A 175 -9.27 19.72 13.80
CA LEU A 175 -8.24 19.21 14.71
C LEU A 175 -8.74 19.04 16.16
N GLU A 176 -9.73 19.80 16.58
CA GLU A 176 -10.33 19.66 17.91
C GLU A 176 -11.12 18.34 18.00
N ALA A 177 -11.97 18.09 17.02
CA ALA A 177 -12.72 16.82 16.95
C ALA A 177 -11.77 15.60 16.81
N VAL A 178 -10.67 15.72 16.04
CA VAL A 178 -9.61 14.70 15.97
C VAL A 178 -9.00 14.44 17.34
N GLY A 179 -8.64 15.49 18.10
CA GLY A 179 -8.09 15.38 19.45
C GLY A 179 -9.08 14.71 20.42
N GLN A 180 -10.35 15.03 20.33
CA GLN A 180 -11.41 14.42 21.13
C GLN A 180 -11.55 12.93 20.79
N LEU A 181 -11.57 12.55 19.51
CA LEU A 181 -11.62 11.14 19.11
C LEU A 181 -10.42 10.36 19.65
N ARG A 182 -9.20 10.92 19.52
CA ARG A 182 -7.97 10.27 20.03
C ARG A 182 -7.99 10.10 21.56
N SER A 183 -8.60 11.01 22.30
CA SER A 183 -8.74 10.87 23.76
C SER A 183 -9.73 9.77 24.16
N LEU A 184 -10.65 9.39 23.27
CA LEU A 184 -11.68 8.39 23.50
C LEU A 184 -11.30 6.99 22.95
N SER A 185 -10.32 6.90 22.05
CA SER A 185 -10.02 5.66 21.34
C SER A 185 -8.53 5.35 21.29
N ASP A 186 -8.16 4.11 21.57
CA ASP A 186 -6.78 3.59 21.51
C ASP A 186 -6.46 2.95 20.14
N ILE A 187 -7.47 2.61 19.34
CA ILE A 187 -7.23 2.04 18.01
C ILE A 187 -6.76 3.11 17.01
N PRO A 188 -6.08 2.72 15.92
CA PRO A 188 -5.66 3.63 14.88
C PRO A 188 -6.79 4.51 14.34
N VAL A 189 -6.48 5.77 14.06
CA VAL A 189 -7.40 6.74 13.45
C VAL A 189 -6.77 7.25 12.18
N THR A 190 -7.50 7.19 11.08
CA THR A 190 -7.20 7.89 9.82
C THR A 190 -8.09 9.12 9.71
N VAL A 191 -7.48 10.28 9.57
CA VAL A 191 -8.18 11.57 9.40
C VAL A 191 -8.33 11.86 7.93
N ALA A 192 -9.53 12.27 7.52
CA ALA A 192 -9.84 12.71 6.16
C ALA A 192 -10.67 14.00 6.17
N GLY A 193 -10.74 14.65 5.03
CA GLY A 193 -11.58 15.84 4.83
C GLY A 193 -10.88 17.16 5.14
N GLY A 194 -10.68 17.97 4.11
CA GLY A 194 -10.28 19.38 4.22
C GLY A 194 -8.78 19.65 4.38
N VAL A 195 -7.93 18.70 4.64
CA VAL A 195 -6.46 18.90 4.82
C VAL A 195 -5.88 19.72 3.66
N ASN A 196 -5.24 20.85 4.00
CA ASN A 196 -4.85 21.86 3.00
C ASN A 196 -3.39 22.36 3.13
N SER A 197 -2.63 21.89 4.11
CA SER A 197 -1.25 22.34 4.32
C SER A 197 -0.34 21.27 4.92
N LEU A 198 0.96 21.39 4.69
CA LEU A 198 1.97 20.51 5.28
C LEU A 198 2.08 20.69 6.80
N GLU A 199 1.78 21.88 7.31
CA GLU A 199 1.70 22.13 8.74
C GLU A 199 0.59 21.31 9.39
N GLU A 200 -0.57 21.25 8.75
CA GLU A 200 -1.69 20.45 9.22
C GLU A 200 -1.37 18.94 9.19
N VAL A 201 -0.70 18.47 8.12
CA VAL A 201 -0.16 17.10 8.05
C VAL A 201 0.76 16.81 9.25
N THR A 202 1.66 17.71 9.59
CA THR A 202 2.56 17.58 10.75
C THR A 202 1.77 17.51 12.05
N ARG A 203 0.77 18.38 12.24
CA ARG A 203 -0.06 18.42 13.47
C ARG A 203 -0.88 17.15 13.65
N ILE A 204 -1.55 16.65 12.60
CA ILE A 204 -2.32 15.42 12.64
C ILE A 204 -1.40 14.22 12.92
N SER A 205 -0.22 14.19 12.29
CA SER A 205 0.77 13.14 12.52
C SER A 205 1.29 13.16 13.98
N ALA A 206 1.47 14.32 14.59
CA ALA A 206 1.85 14.46 15.99
C ALA A 206 0.78 13.93 16.97
N MET A 207 -0.50 13.89 16.55
CA MET A 207 -1.58 13.25 17.29
C MET A 207 -1.59 11.71 17.12
N ASN A 208 -0.58 11.14 16.50
CA ASN A 208 -0.49 9.71 16.15
C ASN A 208 -1.67 9.22 15.31
N CYS A 209 -2.08 10.03 14.34
CA CYS A 209 -3.11 9.68 13.36
C CYS A 209 -2.50 9.41 11.99
N HIS A 210 -3.14 8.56 11.22
CA HIS A 210 -2.94 8.45 9.78
C HIS A 210 -3.69 9.56 9.06
N ILE A 211 -3.35 9.84 7.81
CA ILE A 211 -3.97 10.92 7.04
C ILE A 211 -4.34 10.40 5.67
N GLN A 212 -5.63 10.44 5.33
CA GLN A 212 -6.10 10.17 3.98
C GLN A 212 -6.17 11.47 3.19
N LEU A 213 -5.50 11.49 2.05
CA LEU A 213 -5.38 12.67 1.18
C LEU A 213 -6.01 12.41 -0.19
N GLY A 214 -6.94 13.26 -0.57
CA GLY A 214 -7.54 13.31 -1.91
C GLY A 214 -7.26 14.66 -2.58
N MET A 215 -8.20 15.58 -2.52
CA MET A 215 -8.23 16.86 -3.23
C MET A 215 -6.91 17.63 -3.22
N ALA A 216 -6.22 17.70 -2.07
CA ALA A 216 -4.96 18.43 -1.94
C ALA A 216 -3.86 17.89 -2.88
N LEU A 217 -3.77 16.55 -3.06
CA LEU A 217 -2.83 15.94 -3.97
C LEU A 217 -3.21 16.20 -5.44
N TYR A 218 -4.48 16.06 -5.76
CA TYR A 218 -4.97 16.22 -7.14
C TYR A 218 -4.94 17.68 -7.62
N GLN A 219 -5.07 18.64 -6.72
CA GLN A 219 -4.90 20.07 -7.03
C GLN A 219 -3.46 20.58 -6.87
N ASN A 220 -2.51 19.68 -6.57
CA ASN A 220 -1.10 20.01 -6.37
C ASN A 220 -0.88 21.12 -5.32
N ILE A 221 -1.68 21.12 -4.24
CA ILE A 221 -1.43 22.03 -3.10
C ILE A 221 -0.09 21.68 -2.44
N PHE A 222 0.18 20.40 -2.34
CA PHE A 222 1.47 19.78 -2.02
C PHE A 222 1.53 18.38 -2.63
N SER A 223 2.74 17.87 -2.81
CA SER A 223 2.93 16.53 -3.35
C SER A 223 2.78 15.43 -2.28
N LEU A 224 2.63 14.17 -2.72
CA LEU A 224 2.62 13.03 -1.82
C LEU A 224 3.96 12.89 -1.09
N GLU A 225 5.08 13.17 -1.78
CA GLU A 225 6.44 13.19 -1.24
C GLU A 225 6.59 14.22 -0.12
N GLU A 226 6.10 15.44 -0.34
CA GLU A 226 6.14 16.49 0.66
C GLU A 226 5.29 16.14 1.89
N SER A 227 4.08 15.59 1.68
CA SER A 227 3.22 15.14 2.77
C SER A 227 3.84 13.97 3.55
N PHE A 228 4.52 13.05 2.87
CA PHE A 228 5.26 11.97 3.52
C PHE A 228 6.39 12.54 4.42
N ILE A 229 7.20 13.48 3.90
CA ILE A 229 8.28 14.11 4.68
C ILE A 229 7.70 14.90 5.86
N ALA A 230 6.59 15.62 5.68
CA ALA A 230 5.94 16.39 6.74
C ALA A 230 5.38 15.52 7.88
N SER A 231 5.04 14.25 7.56
CA SER A 231 4.52 13.32 8.56
C SER A 231 5.60 12.63 9.40
N LEU A 232 6.90 12.75 9.05
CA LEU A 232 8.00 12.11 9.75
C LEU A 232 8.41 12.87 11.02
N ASP A 233 8.86 12.13 12.03
CA ASP A 233 9.36 12.70 13.28
C ASP A 233 10.88 12.93 13.23
N PHE A 234 11.28 14.18 13.02
CA PHE A 234 12.68 14.60 13.03
C PHE A 234 13.12 15.19 14.38
N ASN A 235 12.38 15.02 15.46
CA ASN A 235 12.73 15.60 16.76
C ASN A 235 14.08 15.10 17.28
N LYS A 236 14.46 13.86 16.95
CA LYS A 236 15.77 13.26 17.27
C LYS A 236 16.84 13.56 16.21
N GLY A 237 16.55 14.38 15.20
CA GLY A 237 17.47 14.76 14.13
C GLY A 237 17.34 13.87 12.89
N LEU A 238 18.43 13.21 12.49
CA LEU A 238 18.43 12.35 11.29
C LEU A 238 17.67 11.04 11.52
N LEU A 239 16.91 10.61 10.51
CA LEU A 239 16.20 9.34 10.56
C LEU A 239 17.09 8.18 10.11
N PRO A 240 17.24 7.11 10.91
CA PRO A 240 17.77 5.83 10.43
C PRO A 240 16.99 5.37 9.21
N THR A 241 17.71 4.95 8.17
CA THR A 241 17.11 4.50 6.91
C THR A 241 17.69 3.15 6.56
N ILE A 242 16.91 2.10 6.77
CA ILE A 242 17.23 0.75 6.32
C ILE A 242 16.97 0.69 4.82
N VAL A 243 18.01 0.35 4.06
CA VAL A 243 17.92 0.25 2.60
C VAL A 243 17.97 -1.21 2.22
N GLN A 244 16.95 -1.66 1.48
CA GLN A 244 16.85 -3.02 0.95
C GLN A 244 16.64 -3.02 -0.57
N ASP A 245 16.95 -4.15 -1.20
CA ASP A 245 16.60 -4.37 -2.61
C ASP A 245 15.15 -4.88 -2.78
N ALA A 246 14.74 -5.13 -4.03
CA ALA A 246 13.40 -5.63 -4.35
C ALA A 246 13.11 -7.04 -3.80
N SER A 247 14.16 -7.82 -3.44
CA SER A 247 14.02 -9.14 -2.82
C SER A 247 13.87 -9.07 -1.29
N GLY A 248 13.98 -7.85 -0.71
CA GLY A 248 13.98 -7.62 0.73
C GLY A 248 15.33 -7.89 1.39
N GLN A 249 16.43 -8.11 0.63
CA GLN A 249 17.76 -8.19 1.20
C GLN A 249 18.21 -6.79 1.65
N VAL A 250 18.55 -6.64 2.93
CA VAL A 250 19.10 -5.40 3.46
C VAL A 250 20.46 -5.14 2.82
N LEU A 251 20.62 -3.96 2.24
CA LEU A 251 21.85 -3.54 1.57
C LEU A 251 22.75 -2.72 2.49
N MET A 252 22.16 -1.80 3.24
CA MET A 252 22.91 -0.92 4.14
C MET A 252 21.99 -0.22 5.12
N LEU A 253 22.56 0.32 6.19
CA LEU A 253 21.95 1.33 7.04
C LEU A 253 22.51 2.70 6.65
N ALA A 254 21.62 3.62 6.36
CA ALA A 254 21.93 5.02 6.06
C ALA A 254 21.17 5.96 7.01
N TYR A 255 21.35 7.26 6.81
CA TYR A 255 20.60 8.30 7.54
C TYR A 255 20.00 9.30 6.56
N SER A 256 18.78 9.74 6.85
CA SER A 256 18.08 10.71 6.02
C SER A 256 17.79 12.00 6.79
N SER A 257 18.03 13.14 6.13
CA SER A 257 17.52 14.45 6.52
C SER A 257 16.33 14.82 5.64
N ARG A 258 15.59 15.88 5.98
CA ARG A 258 14.51 16.42 5.13
C ARG A 258 15.01 16.69 3.71
N GLU A 259 16.16 17.39 3.60
CA GLU A 259 16.75 17.76 2.32
C GLU A 259 17.22 16.55 1.51
N SER A 260 17.77 15.52 2.18
CA SER A 260 18.20 14.31 1.48
C SER A 260 17.01 13.55 0.90
N LEU A 261 15.87 13.48 1.61
CA LEU A 261 14.62 12.89 1.10
C LEU A 261 14.02 13.70 -0.05
N GLN A 262 13.98 15.03 0.06
CA GLN A 262 13.54 15.90 -1.04
C GLN A 262 14.38 15.68 -2.31
N LYS A 263 15.72 15.65 -2.16
CA LYS A 263 16.64 15.39 -3.27
C LYS A 263 16.45 13.98 -3.84
N MET A 264 16.23 12.97 -2.99
CA MET A 264 15.95 11.60 -3.40
C MET A 264 14.67 11.50 -4.23
N PHE A 265 13.56 12.06 -3.79
CA PHE A 265 12.30 12.03 -4.52
C PHE A 265 12.39 12.77 -5.87
N LYS A 266 13.07 13.94 -5.89
CA LYS A 266 13.25 14.69 -7.14
C LYS A 266 14.14 13.97 -8.16
N SER A 267 15.19 13.27 -7.70
CA SER A 267 16.15 12.61 -8.58
C SER A 267 15.85 11.15 -8.84
N GLU A 268 14.92 10.55 -8.11
CA GLU A 268 14.63 9.10 -8.09
C GLU A 268 15.87 8.25 -7.72
N ARG A 269 16.89 8.83 -7.08
CA ARG A 269 18.16 8.17 -6.75
C ARG A 269 18.38 8.12 -5.25
N GLY A 270 18.90 6.99 -4.74
CA GLY A 270 19.26 6.81 -3.34
C GLY A 270 20.16 7.96 -2.86
N THR A 271 19.59 8.85 -2.05
CA THR A 271 20.24 10.07 -1.55
C THR A 271 20.11 10.11 -0.04
N TYR A 272 21.23 10.26 0.64
CA TYR A 272 21.33 10.09 2.09
C TYR A 272 22.14 11.23 2.71
N TYR A 273 22.14 11.31 4.05
CA TYR A 273 22.99 12.21 4.82
C TYR A 273 24.16 11.45 5.44
N SER A 274 25.37 11.89 5.17
CA SER A 274 26.59 11.36 5.78
C SER A 274 26.86 12.03 7.11
N ARG A 275 26.79 11.28 8.22
CA ARG A 275 27.10 11.78 9.57
C ARG A 275 28.56 12.21 9.72
N SER A 276 29.49 11.48 9.12
CA SER A 276 30.93 11.77 9.19
C SER A 276 31.34 12.98 8.38
N ARG A 277 30.77 13.13 7.15
CA ARG A 277 31.07 14.26 6.26
C ARG A 277 30.16 15.47 6.51
N LYS A 278 29.10 15.30 7.32
CA LYS A 278 28.05 16.31 7.59
C LYS A 278 27.44 16.89 6.30
N ASN A 279 27.25 16.05 5.29
CA ASN A 279 26.76 16.48 3.97
C ASN A 279 25.85 15.42 3.33
N ILE A 280 25.01 15.85 2.40
CA ILE A 280 24.18 14.98 1.56
C ILE A 280 25.07 14.34 0.49
N TRP A 281 24.82 13.06 0.23
CA TRP A 281 25.50 12.31 -0.82
C TRP A 281 24.54 11.43 -1.60
N VAL A 282 24.80 11.26 -2.88
CA VAL A 282 24.04 10.40 -3.80
C VAL A 282 24.78 9.09 -3.97
N LYS A 283 24.10 7.99 -3.70
CA LYS A 283 24.71 6.66 -3.85
C LYS A 283 25.11 6.41 -5.31
N GLY A 284 26.38 6.05 -5.50
CA GLY A 284 26.92 5.75 -6.82
C GLY A 284 27.30 6.97 -7.66
N GLU A 285 27.31 8.18 -7.11
CA GLU A 285 27.70 9.38 -7.86
C GLU A 285 29.15 9.29 -8.41
N THR A 286 30.05 8.70 -7.63
CA THR A 286 31.46 8.52 -8.01
C THR A 286 31.77 7.10 -8.52
N SER A 287 31.16 6.07 -7.90
CA SER A 287 31.48 4.67 -8.18
C SER A 287 30.64 4.03 -9.31
N GLY A 288 29.56 4.68 -9.73
CA GLY A 288 28.58 4.09 -10.66
C GLY A 288 27.66 3.02 -10.05
N ASN A 289 27.83 2.67 -8.76
CA ASN A 289 27.00 1.72 -8.02
C ASN A 289 25.71 2.39 -7.52
N ILE A 290 24.75 2.53 -8.42
CA ILE A 290 23.57 3.38 -8.27
C ILE A 290 22.44 2.65 -7.53
N GLN A 291 21.69 3.39 -6.70
CA GLN A 291 20.42 2.98 -6.13
C GLN A 291 19.30 3.80 -6.74
N GLN A 292 18.36 3.15 -7.43
CA GLN A 292 17.15 3.79 -7.92
C GLN A 292 16.02 3.56 -6.92
N PHE A 293 15.37 4.63 -6.49
CA PHE A 293 14.25 4.59 -5.55
C PHE A 293 13.06 3.81 -6.10
N ARG A 294 12.41 2.99 -5.26
CA ARG A 294 11.21 2.21 -5.58
C ARG A 294 10.07 2.45 -4.62
N LYS A 295 10.28 2.17 -3.34
CA LYS A 295 9.27 2.28 -2.29
C LYS A 295 9.89 2.81 -1.00
N ILE A 296 9.09 3.46 -0.17
CA ILE A 296 9.49 3.89 1.16
C ILE A 296 8.36 3.63 2.16
N ARG A 297 8.73 3.27 3.37
CA ARG A 297 7.82 3.11 4.52
C ARG A 297 8.44 3.79 5.73
N MET A 298 7.62 4.33 6.60
CA MET A 298 7.99 4.74 7.95
C MET A 298 7.59 3.64 8.94
N ASP A 299 8.26 3.59 10.06
CA ASP A 299 7.87 2.72 11.16
C ASP A 299 6.66 3.26 11.95
N CYS A 300 6.31 2.64 13.08
CA CYS A 300 5.09 2.95 13.81
C CYS A 300 5.13 4.31 14.53
N ASP A 301 6.29 4.78 14.96
CA ASP A 301 6.51 6.07 15.62
C ASP A 301 7.14 7.13 14.71
N ARG A 302 7.37 6.79 13.43
CA ARG A 302 7.74 7.70 12.33
C ARG A 302 9.16 8.28 12.44
N ASP A 303 10.03 7.60 13.20
CA ASP A 303 11.41 8.03 13.42
C ASP A 303 12.45 7.13 12.72
N ALA A 304 12.01 6.09 11.96
CA ALA A 304 12.85 5.27 11.11
C ALA A 304 12.19 4.98 9.74
N LEU A 305 13.02 4.70 8.74
CA LEU A 305 12.58 4.47 7.36
C LEU A 305 13.05 3.12 6.84
N LEU A 306 12.17 2.42 6.11
CA LEU A 306 12.50 1.29 5.25
C LEU A 306 12.38 1.73 3.79
N MET A 307 13.51 1.77 3.09
CA MET A 307 13.60 2.17 1.69
C MET A 307 13.92 0.97 0.81
N THR A 308 13.09 0.71 -0.17
CA THR A 308 13.35 -0.30 -1.21
C THR A 308 13.91 0.36 -2.45
N VAL A 309 15.01 -0.17 -2.97
CA VAL A 309 15.71 0.36 -4.15
C VAL A 309 15.98 -0.74 -5.17
N SER A 310 16.18 -0.35 -6.44
CA SER A 310 16.86 -1.18 -7.42
C SER A 310 18.36 -0.87 -7.35
N GLN A 311 19.17 -1.85 -6.90
CA GLN A 311 20.61 -1.73 -6.80
C GLN A 311 21.28 -2.10 -8.11
N LYS A 312 22.06 -1.19 -8.68
CA LYS A 312 23.02 -1.47 -9.76
C LYS A 312 24.42 -1.56 -9.16
N GLY A 313 25.14 -2.65 -9.44
CA GLY A 313 26.44 -2.92 -8.82
C GLY A 313 26.32 -3.28 -7.35
N VAL A 314 27.26 -2.84 -6.54
CA VAL A 314 27.42 -3.19 -5.12
C VAL A 314 27.03 -2.04 -4.18
N ALA A 315 26.50 -2.36 -3.01
CA ALA A 315 26.16 -1.32 -2.04
C ALA A 315 27.35 -0.99 -1.10
N CYS A 316 28.20 -1.97 -0.79
CA CYS A 316 29.32 -1.79 0.13
C CYS A 316 30.55 -1.18 -0.57
N HIS A 317 31.36 -0.42 0.17
CA HIS A 317 32.64 0.11 -0.29
C HIS A 317 33.75 -0.96 -0.34
N THR A 318 33.53 -2.13 0.27
CA THR A 318 34.40 -3.31 0.20
C THR A 318 34.05 -4.23 -0.97
N GLU A 319 33.32 -3.73 -1.95
CA GLU A 319 32.87 -4.45 -3.16
C GLU A 319 31.89 -5.61 -2.91
N SER A 320 31.37 -5.76 -1.68
CA SER A 320 30.28 -6.70 -1.39
C SER A 320 28.93 -6.14 -1.83
N TYR A 321 28.00 -7.01 -2.23
CA TYR A 321 26.66 -6.60 -2.66
C TYR A 321 25.90 -5.82 -1.58
N SER A 322 26.05 -6.22 -0.33
CA SER A 322 25.48 -5.60 0.86
C SER A 322 26.57 -5.28 1.86
N CYS A 323 26.36 -4.30 2.76
CA CYS A 323 27.20 -4.07 3.93
C CYS A 323 27.16 -5.24 4.94
N PHE A 324 26.23 -6.17 4.76
CA PHE A 324 26.00 -7.33 5.62
C PHE A 324 26.37 -8.66 4.93
N GLY A 325 27.11 -8.62 3.82
CA GLY A 325 27.60 -9.79 3.10
C GLY A 325 27.20 -9.85 1.64
N ASP A 326 27.31 -11.02 1.04
CA ASP A 326 27.09 -11.23 -0.38
C ASP A 326 25.59 -11.25 -0.76
N ARG A 327 25.37 -11.22 -2.06
CA ARG A 327 24.02 -11.30 -2.61
C ARG A 327 23.44 -12.69 -2.32
N GLN A 328 22.28 -12.71 -1.65
CA GLN A 328 21.53 -13.93 -1.42
C GLN A 328 20.83 -14.37 -2.71
N PHE A 329 20.90 -15.65 -3.01
CA PHE A 329 20.15 -16.22 -4.12
C PHE A 329 18.71 -16.46 -3.67
N ARG A 330 17.78 -15.71 -4.25
CA ARG A 330 16.34 -15.73 -3.95
C ARG A 330 15.53 -15.83 -5.23
N PRO A 331 14.23 -16.16 -5.17
CA PRO A 331 13.37 -16.23 -6.35
C PRO A 331 13.47 -14.99 -7.26
N GLU A 332 13.47 -13.80 -6.67
CA GLU A 332 13.58 -12.53 -7.39
C GLU A 332 14.95 -12.37 -8.07
N THR A 333 16.02 -12.88 -7.44
CA THR A 333 17.37 -12.89 -8.03
C THR A 333 17.40 -13.81 -9.26
N LEU A 334 16.85 -15.02 -9.13
CA LEU A 334 16.71 -15.93 -10.28
C LEU A 334 15.90 -15.27 -11.41
N GLN A 335 14.78 -14.63 -11.07
CA GLN A 335 13.94 -13.96 -12.06
C GLN A 335 14.67 -12.83 -12.80
N GLN A 336 15.52 -12.07 -12.11
CA GLN A 336 16.35 -11.04 -12.73
C GLN A 336 17.36 -11.64 -13.71
N ILE A 337 18.02 -12.75 -13.31
CA ILE A 337 18.97 -13.47 -14.18
C ILE A 337 18.25 -14.01 -15.42
N VAL A 338 17.10 -14.63 -15.26
CA VAL A 338 16.29 -15.14 -16.37
C VAL A 338 15.86 -14.02 -17.31
N LYS A 339 15.35 -12.90 -16.78
CA LYS A 339 14.98 -11.73 -17.58
C LYS A 339 16.17 -11.20 -18.39
N GLN A 340 17.34 -11.10 -17.78
CA GLN A 340 18.54 -10.67 -18.46
C GLN A 340 18.92 -11.63 -19.60
N ARG A 341 18.89 -12.96 -19.36
CA ARG A 341 19.16 -13.97 -20.40
C ARG A 341 18.17 -13.91 -21.56
N LEU A 342 16.90 -13.64 -21.27
CA LEU A 342 15.88 -13.46 -22.31
C LEU A 342 16.07 -12.18 -23.12
N GLN A 343 16.56 -11.10 -22.49
CA GLN A 343 16.81 -9.81 -23.18
C GLN A 343 18.07 -9.81 -24.01
N THR A 344 19.16 -10.40 -23.50
CA THR A 344 20.44 -10.46 -24.22
C THR A 344 20.41 -11.44 -25.39
N ALA A 345 19.47 -12.40 -25.38
CA ALA A 345 19.24 -13.40 -26.44
C ALA A 345 20.56 -13.92 -27.07
N ALA A 346 21.55 -14.22 -26.22
CA ALA A 346 22.84 -14.74 -26.70
C ALA A 346 22.59 -16.00 -27.55
N PRO A 347 23.29 -16.18 -28.69
CA PRO A 347 23.06 -17.30 -29.62
C PRO A 347 23.06 -18.68 -28.93
N ASP A 348 23.85 -18.83 -27.88
CA ASP A 348 24.03 -20.07 -27.11
C ASP A 348 23.16 -20.15 -25.85
N SER A 349 22.21 -19.23 -25.66
CA SER A 349 21.36 -19.20 -24.47
C SER A 349 20.23 -20.23 -24.59
N TYR A 350 20.36 -21.34 -23.88
CA TYR A 350 19.28 -22.34 -23.76
C TYR A 350 17.95 -21.73 -23.35
N THR A 351 17.96 -20.81 -22.37
CA THR A 351 16.76 -20.09 -21.90
C THR A 351 16.06 -19.29 -23.00
N ALA A 352 16.84 -18.66 -23.87
CA ALA A 352 16.30 -17.85 -24.97
C ALA A 352 15.81 -18.72 -26.13
N SER A 353 16.44 -19.89 -26.37
CA SER A 353 16.08 -20.81 -27.45
C SER A 353 14.77 -21.59 -27.23
N LEU A 354 14.33 -21.77 -25.97
CA LEU A 354 13.09 -22.46 -25.67
C LEU A 354 11.89 -21.76 -26.31
N ASN A 355 11.15 -22.41 -27.18
CA ASN A 355 9.84 -21.92 -27.62
C ASN A 355 8.77 -22.25 -26.58
N GLN A 356 7.53 -21.80 -26.81
CA GLN A 356 6.43 -22.00 -25.84
C GLN A 356 6.11 -23.48 -25.61
N THR A 357 6.11 -24.29 -26.66
CA THR A 357 5.83 -25.74 -26.60
C THR A 357 6.92 -26.49 -25.87
N ALA A 358 8.19 -26.19 -26.17
CA ALA A 358 9.33 -26.79 -25.49
C ALA A 358 9.37 -26.42 -24.00
N LEU A 359 9.07 -25.16 -23.66
CA LEU A 359 8.99 -24.72 -22.26
C LEU A 359 7.87 -25.42 -21.49
N ALA A 360 6.69 -25.60 -22.12
CA ALA A 360 5.60 -26.33 -21.51
C ALA A 360 5.97 -27.81 -21.30
N GLY A 361 6.64 -28.44 -22.28
CA GLY A 361 7.15 -29.80 -22.18
C GLY A 361 8.12 -29.95 -21.01
N LYS A 362 9.08 -29.03 -20.88
CA LYS A 362 10.03 -29.04 -19.76
C LYS A 362 9.35 -28.91 -18.40
N ILE A 363 8.38 -28.00 -18.25
CA ILE A 363 7.64 -27.87 -16.97
C ILE A 363 6.92 -29.18 -16.60
N MET A 364 6.37 -29.88 -17.57
CA MET A 364 5.69 -31.16 -17.33
C MET A 364 6.68 -32.29 -17.01
N GLU A 365 7.82 -32.34 -17.69
CA GLU A 365 8.92 -33.27 -17.46
C GLU A 365 9.46 -33.15 -16.05
N GLU A 366 9.92 -31.95 -15.66
CA GLU A 366 10.50 -31.70 -14.32
C GLU A 366 9.45 -31.91 -13.18
N ALA A 367 8.17 -31.62 -13.46
CA ALA A 367 7.12 -31.91 -12.49
C ALA A 367 6.91 -33.44 -12.29
N GLN A 368 7.06 -34.23 -13.34
CA GLN A 368 6.98 -35.68 -13.28
C GLN A 368 8.19 -36.27 -12.55
N GLU A 369 9.40 -35.81 -12.91
CA GLU A 369 10.65 -36.23 -12.27
C GLU A 369 10.67 -35.90 -10.77
N LEU A 370 10.16 -34.71 -10.39
CA LEU A 370 9.99 -34.35 -8.98
C LEU A 370 9.03 -35.29 -8.21
N ILE A 371 7.97 -35.78 -8.87
CA ILE A 371 7.01 -36.72 -8.25
C ILE A 371 7.65 -38.12 -8.09
N GLU A 372 8.51 -38.52 -9.01
CA GLU A 372 9.18 -39.80 -9.04
C GLU A 372 10.48 -39.85 -8.21
N ALA A 373 11.00 -38.69 -7.79
CA ALA A 373 12.21 -38.58 -6.98
C ALA A 373 12.03 -39.28 -5.62
N GLU A 374 12.98 -40.15 -5.27
CA GLU A 374 12.94 -40.95 -4.04
C GLU A 374 13.87 -40.43 -2.95
N THR A 375 14.97 -39.77 -3.34
CA THR A 375 15.96 -39.25 -2.39
C THR A 375 15.83 -37.73 -2.17
N GLU A 376 16.26 -37.24 -1.01
CA GLU A 376 16.28 -35.81 -0.72
C GLU A 376 17.06 -35.01 -1.78
N ALA A 377 18.17 -35.56 -2.26
CA ALA A 377 19.01 -34.90 -3.28
C ALA A 377 18.29 -34.80 -4.63
N GLU A 378 17.60 -35.84 -5.07
CA GLU A 378 16.76 -35.83 -6.28
C GLU A 378 15.60 -34.86 -6.15
N VAL A 379 14.88 -34.90 -5.03
CA VAL A 379 13.77 -33.94 -4.79
C VAL A 379 14.25 -32.49 -4.86
N ILE A 380 15.42 -32.18 -4.28
CA ILE A 380 16.02 -30.83 -4.34
C ILE A 380 16.37 -30.47 -5.80
N TRP A 381 16.94 -31.40 -6.54
CA TRP A 381 17.38 -31.20 -7.92
C TRP A 381 16.18 -30.89 -8.83
N GLU A 382 15.21 -31.79 -8.88
CA GLU A 382 14.03 -31.66 -9.74
C GLU A 382 13.14 -30.48 -9.34
N ALA A 383 13.04 -30.19 -8.02
CA ALA A 383 12.36 -28.99 -7.56
C ALA A 383 13.05 -27.71 -8.05
N ALA A 384 14.38 -27.69 -8.12
CA ALA A 384 15.14 -26.53 -8.62
C ALA A 384 14.93 -26.35 -10.15
N ASP A 385 14.91 -27.43 -10.91
CA ASP A 385 14.69 -27.40 -12.36
C ASP A 385 13.26 -26.97 -12.70
N LEU A 386 12.26 -27.54 -12.03
CA LEU A 386 10.86 -27.10 -12.15
C LEU A 386 10.71 -25.60 -11.82
N PHE A 387 11.34 -25.15 -10.72
CA PHE A 387 11.28 -23.75 -10.30
C PHE A 387 11.95 -22.84 -11.33
N TYR A 388 13.05 -23.28 -11.96
CA TYR A 388 13.73 -22.56 -13.02
C TYR A 388 12.82 -22.35 -14.24
N PHE A 389 12.21 -23.43 -14.79
CA PHE A 389 11.35 -23.32 -15.97
C PHE A 389 10.05 -22.55 -15.67
N MET A 390 9.51 -22.67 -14.46
CA MET A 390 8.40 -21.82 -14.01
C MET A 390 8.83 -20.33 -14.00
N THR A 391 10.05 -20.02 -13.56
CA THR A 391 10.58 -18.65 -13.58
C THR A 391 10.73 -18.12 -15.01
N VAL A 392 11.14 -18.97 -15.98
CA VAL A 392 11.19 -18.59 -17.39
C VAL A 392 9.78 -18.26 -17.92
N LEU A 393 8.79 -19.07 -17.61
CA LEU A 393 7.40 -18.84 -18.01
C LEU A 393 6.84 -17.54 -17.44
N LEU A 394 7.01 -17.31 -16.14
CA LEU A 394 6.58 -16.07 -15.48
C LEU A 394 7.26 -14.85 -16.09
N SER A 395 8.58 -14.92 -16.35
CA SER A 395 9.34 -13.81 -16.94
C SER A 395 8.87 -13.46 -18.34
N ARG A 396 8.55 -14.44 -19.18
CA ARG A 396 7.98 -14.24 -20.52
C ARG A 396 6.60 -13.60 -20.49
N LYS A 397 5.80 -13.93 -19.48
CA LYS A 397 4.47 -13.34 -19.26
C LYS A 397 4.52 -12.02 -18.50
N ASN A 398 5.70 -11.53 -18.17
CA ASN A 398 5.92 -10.30 -17.41
C ASN A 398 5.24 -10.32 -16.01
N ILE A 399 5.14 -11.50 -15.39
CA ILE A 399 4.58 -11.71 -14.06
C ILE A 399 5.73 -11.80 -13.05
N SER A 400 5.68 -11.00 -11.98
CA SER A 400 6.68 -11.06 -10.90
C SER A 400 6.33 -12.14 -9.87
N PHE A 401 7.35 -12.66 -9.16
CA PHE A 401 7.11 -13.51 -7.99
C PHE A 401 6.32 -12.80 -6.90
N GLU A 402 6.49 -11.49 -6.73
CA GLU A 402 5.67 -10.70 -5.80
C GLU A 402 4.17 -10.93 -6.03
N LEU A 403 3.71 -10.95 -7.28
CA LEU A 403 2.31 -11.20 -7.61
C LEU A 403 1.87 -12.65 -7.30
N VAL A 404 2.75 -13.62 -7.50
CA VAL A 404 2.49 -15.02 -7.17
C VAL A 404 2.36 -15.20 -5.65
N PHE A 405 3.29 -14.62 -4.87
CA PHE A 405 3.25 -14.68 -3.42
C PHE A 405 2.07 -13.89 -2.83
N ARG A 406 1.69 -12.77 -3.44
CA ARG A 406 0.44 -12.06 -3.07
C ARG A 406 -0.78 -12.95 -3.25
N GLU A 407 -0.86 -13.72 -4.33
CA GLU A 407 -1.97 -14.65 -4.55
C GLU A 407 -1.97 -15.79 -3.53
N LEU A 408 -0.79 -16.32 -3.16
CA LEU A 408 -0.67 -17.33 -2.10
C LEU A 408 -1.07 -16.77 -0.73
N ASP A 409 -0.60 -15.58 -0.38
CA ASP A 409 -0.97 -14.88 0.86
C ASP A 409 -2.49 -14.62 0.92
N ARG A 410 -3.09 -14.18 -0.20
CA ARG A 410 -4.53 -14.03 -0.33
C ARG A 410 -5.28 -15.32 -0.04
N ARG A 411 -4.83 -16.45 -0.62
CA ARG A 411 -5.44 -17.76 -0.39
C ARG A 411 -5.28 -18.22 1.06
N ASN A 412 -4.12 -17.98 1.65
CA ASN A 412 -3.87 -18.30 3.06
C ASN A 412 -4.83 -17.54 3.98
N LYS A 413 -4.93 -16.22 3.81
CA LYS A 413 -5.86 -15.36 4.58
C LYS A 413 -7.34 -15.76 4.45
N THR A 414 -7.72 -16.49 3.40
CA THR A 414 -9.09 -17.00 3.21
C THR A 414 -9.30 -18.40 3.77
N LYS A 415 -8.22 -19.18 4.00
CA LYS A 415 -8.29 -20.56 4.49
C LYS A 415 -8.25 -20.71 6.01
N ASP A 416 -7.71 -19.72 6.74
CA ASP A 416 -7.61 -19.74 8.22
C ASP A 416 -8.97 -19.79 8.95
N LYS A 417 -10.02 -20.22 8.27
CA LYS A 417 -11.40 -20.33 8.75
C LYS A 417 -12.05 -21.71 8.51
N ARG A 418 -11.23 -22.75 8.28
CA ARG A 418 -11.77 -24.13 8.27
C ARG A 418 -11.40 -24.88 9.50
#